data_5fc359e60480b602495299919bdb85e5
#
_entry.id   5fc359e60480b602495299919bdb85e5
#
_cell.length_a   1.000
_cell.length_b   1.000
_cell.length_c   1.000
_cell.angle_alpha   90.00
_cell.angle_beta   90.00
_cell.angle_gamma   90.00
#
_symmetry.space_group_name_H-M   'P 1'
#
loop_
_entity.id
_entity.type
_entity.pdbx_description
1 polymer ?
#
loop_
_entity_poly.entity_id
_entity_poly.type
_entity_poly.pdbx_seq_one_letter_code
_entity_poly.pdbx_strand_id
1 'polypeptide(L)'
;MNFQLTKEQQMVREMVRDFAKNEIAPKAHEVDQSAVFPIDTFKKIGELGLLGIPFPEEYGGAGGDTISYAAAVEEIGKACGSTGLSYAAAVSLGASPLYYFGTEQQKQEHLVPLASGKALGSFGLTEPNAGSDAGGTQTKAEKKGDDYVINGEKCWITNANYARTVIVTAVTGKNSAGKPIISALIVPTDTPGFTITNPYDKMGVRGSDTAELVLEDVRVPADNLLGDPEKGFNNFYIH
;
A
#
# COMPACT_ATOMS: atom_id res chain seq x y z
N MET A 1 -13.90 -4.28 -29.31
CA MET A 1 -13.41 -3.80 -28.02
C MET A 1 -13.35 -2.28 -28.12
N ASN A 2 -13.97 -1.51 -27.21
CA ASN A 2 -13.92 -0.04 -27.22
C ASN A 2 -12.94 0.40 -26.12
N PHE A 3 -11.90 1.15 -26.48
CA PHE A 3 -10.88 1.69 -25.55
C PHE A 3 -11.13 3.15 -25.18
N GLN A 4 -12.29 3.70 -25.54
CA GLN A 4 -12.65 5.06 -25.17
C GLN A 4 -13.11 5.10 -23.72
N LEU A 5 -12.66 6.11 -22.99
CA LEU A 5 -13.14 6.38 -21.63
C LEU A 5 -14.61 6.78 -21.63
N THR A 6 -15.36 6.40 -20.61
CA THR A 6 -16.68 6.94 -20.35
C THR A 6 -16.61 8.43 -20.01
N LYS A 7 -17.76 9.10 -19.96
CA LYS A 7 -17.80 10.53 -19.57
C LYS A 7 -17.28 10.75 -18.15
N GLU A 8 -17.66 9.86 -17.24
CA GLU A 8 -17.24 9.90 -15.84
C GLU A 8 -15.71 9.70 -15.70
N GLN A 9 -15.15 8.69 -16.38
CA GLN A 9 -13.72 8.42 -16.40
C GLN A 9 -12.94 9.61 -17.01
N GLN A 10 -13.51 10.25 -18.06
CA GLN A 10 -12.89 11.41 -18.67
C GLN A 10 -12.93 12.64 -17.76
N MET A 11 -14.03 12.86 -17.02
CA MET A 11 -14.12 13.93 -16.02
C MET A 11 -13.09 13.75 -14.91
N VAL A 12 -12.94 12.53 -14.37
CA VAL A 12 -11.89 12.22 -13.38
C VAL A 12 -10.51 12.50 -13.94
N ARG A 13 -10.22 12.03 -15.17
CA ARG A 13 -8.93 12.26 -15.83
C ARG A 13 -8.63 13.74 -16.01
N GLU A 14 -9.59 14.55 -16.45
CA GLU A 14 -9.43 15.99 -16.66
C GLU A 14 -9.19 16.72 -15.34
N MET A 15 -9.96 16.42 -14.30
CA MET A 15 -9.77 16.98 -12.97
C MET A 15 -8.38 16.66 -12.39
N VAL A 16 -7.94 15.40 -12.49
CA VAL A 16 -6.61 14.99 -12.02
C VAL A 16 -5.50 15.63 -12.85
N ARG A 17 -5.68 15.76 -14.17
CA ARG A 17 -4.73 16.46 -15.06
C ARG A 17 -4.53 17.92 -14.64
N ASP A 18 -5.61 18.62 -14.38
CA ASP A 18 -5.55 20.04 -13.97
C ASP A 18 -4.87 20.18 -12.62
N PHE A 19 -5.20 19.32 -11.66
CA PHE A 19 -4.52 19.26 -10.38
C PHE A 19 -3.02 18.94 -10.54
N ALA A 20 -2.68 17.92 -11.30
CA ALA A 20 -1.30 17.49 -11.52
C ALA A 20 -0.45 18.60 -12.19
N LYS A 21 -1.03 19.29 -13.18
CA LYS A 21 -0.37 20.40 -13.90
C LYS A 21 -0.11 21.60 -12.97
N ASN A 22 -1.05 21.93 -12.09
CA ASN A 22 -0.98 23.15 -11.29
C ASN A 22 -0.29 22.94 -9.95
N GLU A 23 -0.39 21.76 -9.34
CA GLU A 23 0.06 21.51 -7.97
C GLU A 23 1.24 20.54 -7.87
N ILE A 24 1.42 19.64 -8.85
CA ILE A 24 2.48 18.61 -8.83
C ILE A 24 3.65 19.00 -9.75
N ALA A 25 3.37 19.28 -11.01
CA ALA A 25 4.41 19.54 -12.00
C ALA A 25 5.39 20.68 -11.63
N PRO A 26 4.93 21.80 -11.04
CA PRO A 26 5.85 22.87 -10.64
C PRO A 26 6.87 22.47 -9.56
N LYS A 27 6.55 21.46 -8.76
CA LYS A 27 7.38 20.95 -7.66
C LYS A 27 8.21 19.72 -8.01
N ALA A 28 7.97 19.11 -9.18
CA ALA A 28 8.55 17.81 -9.54
C ALA A 28 10.09 17.82 -9.52
N HIS A 29 10.72 18.90 -10.01
CA HIS A 29 12.17 19.05 -9.99
C HIS A 29 12.73 19.15 -8.56
N GLU A 30 12.10 19.93 -7.70
CA GLU A 30 12.49 20.06 -6.29
C GLU A 30 12.35 18.74 -5.55
N VAL A 31 11.23 18.03 -5.73
CA VAL A 31 10.97 16.71 -5.15
C VAL A 31 12.06 15.70 -5.54
N ASP A 32 12.49 15.70 -6.80
CA ASP A 32 13.56 14.81 -7.27
C ASP A 32 14.93 15.20 -6.70
N GLN A 33 15.27 16.49 -6.71
CA GLN A 33 16.56 16.99 -6.21
C GLN A 33 16.72 16.80 -4.71
N SER A 34 15.68 17.11 -3.94
CA SER A 34 15.72 17.01 -2.48
C SER A 34 15.60 15.57 -1.98
N ALA A 35 15.04 14.65 -2.79
CA ALA A 35 14.65 13.30 -2.42
C ALA A 35 13.68 13.27 -1.22
N VAL A 36 12.92 14.34 -0.98
CA VAL A 36 11.95 14.44 0.11
C VAL A 36 10.56 14.05 -0.40
N PHE A 37 9.90 13.20 0.36
CA PHE A 37 8.53 12.79 0.06
C PHE A 37 7.57 14.00 0.12
N PRO A 38 6.74 14.23 -0.90
CA PRO A 38 5.91 15.44 -1.02
C PRO A 38 4.61 15.32 -0.19
N ILE A 39 4.74 15.24 1.13
CA ILE A 39 3.60 15.00 2.05
C ILE A 39 2.45 16.00 1.88
N ASP A 40 2.75 17.28 1.63
CA ASP A 40 1.70 18.30 1.45
C ASP A 40 0.92 18.09 0.14
N THR A 41 1.56 17.56 -0.89
CA THR A 41 0.88 17.14 -2.12
C THR A 41 -0.05 15.97 -1.83
N PHE A 42 0.38 15.00 -1.00
CA PHE A 42 -0.44 13.87 -0.61
C PHE A 42 -1.65 14.26 0.26
N LYS A 43 -1.53 15.27 1.11
CA LYS A 43 -2.68 15.85 1.83
C LYS A 43 -3.73 16.38 0.84
N LYS A 44 -3.30 17.15 -0.18
CA LYS A 44 -4.20 17.64 -1.23
C LYS A 44 -4.82 16.52 -2.07
N ILE A 45 -4.05 15.48 -2.41
CA ILE A 45 -4.54 14.27 -3.06
C ILE A 45 -5.65 13.62 -2.23
N GLY A 46 -5.47 13.53 -0.91
CA GLY A 46 -6.46 13.03 0.04
C GLY A 46 -7.71 13.91 0.10
N GLU A 47 -7.56 15.23 0.24
CA GLU A 47 -8.65 16.21 0.29
C GLU A 47 -9.53 16.18 -0.99
N LEU A 48 -8.92 15.87 -2.14
CA LEU A 48 -9.62 15.68 -3.41
C LEU A 48 -10.27 14.30 -3.57
N GLY A 49 -10.14 13.41 -2.58
CA GLY A 49 -10.68 12.04 -2.61
C GLY A 49 -9.99 11.10 -3.60
N LEU A 50 -8.81 11.47 -4.12
CA LEU A 50 -8.13 10.69 -5.15
C LEU A 50 -7.63 9.34 -4.63
N LEU A 51 -7.27 9.23 -3.34
CA LEU A 51 -6.86 7.96 -2.71
C LEU A 51 -8.04 6.98 -2.60
N GLY A 52 -9.27 7.48 -2.68
CA GLY A 52 -10.49 6.69 -2.57
C GLY A 52 -11.16 6.35 -3.90
N ILE A 53 -10.61 6.73 -5.07
CA ILE A 53 -11.30 6.57 -6.36
C ILE A 53 -11.93 5.18 -6.54
N PRO A 54 -11.21 4.04 -6.36
CA PRO A 54 -11.77 2.73 -6.67
C PRO A 54 -12.59 2.10 -5.54
N PHE A 55 -12.75 2.79 -4.40
CA PHE A 55 -13.44 2.24 -3.24
C PHE A 55 -14.85 2.82 -3.08
N PRO A 56 -15.81 2.04 -2.55
CA PRO A 56 -17.16 2.51 -2.27
C PRO A 56 -17.21 3.66 -1.28
N GLU A 57 -18.27 4.48 -1.38
CA GLU A 57 -18.52 5.62 -0.49
C GLU A 57 -18.66 5.22 0.99
N GLU A 58 -19.20 4.03 1.27
CA GLU A 58 -19.34 3.48 2.62
C GLU A 58 -17.99 3.31 3.35
N TYR A 59 -16.88 3.19 2.59
CA TYR A 59 -15.51 3.15 3.12
C TYR A 59 -14.77 4.47 2.96
N GLY A 60 -15.49 5.56 2.65
CA GLY A 60 -14.87 6.87 2.44
C GLY A 60 -14.23 7.05 1.06
N GLY A 61 -14.53 6.17 0.12
CA GLY A 61 -14.08 6.26 -1.27
C GLY A 61 -15.00 7.12 -2.14
N ALA A 62 -14.68 7.21 -3.42
CA ALA A 62 -15.42 8.00 -4.42
C ALA A 62 -16.38 7.16 -5.28
N GLY A 63 -16.46 5.84 -5.08
CA GLY A 63 -17.32 4.93 -5.84
C GLY A 63 -16.97 4.78 -7.31
N GLY A 64 -15.76 5.15 -7.71
CA GLY A 64 -15.26 5.02 -9.08
C GLY A 64 -14.78 3.62 -9.42
N ASP A 65 -14.15 3.49 -10.57
CA ASP A 65 -13.64 2.21 -11.07
C ASP A 65 -12.11 2.18 -11.22
N THR A 66 -11.57 1.00 -11.51
CA THR A 66 -10.13 0.79 -11.72
C THR A 66 -9.60 1.59 -12.93
N ILE A 67 -10.42 1.86 -13.95
CA ILE A 67 -10.01 2.63 -15.13
C ILE A 67 -9.82 4.11 -14.74
N SER A 68 -10.75 4.66 -13.96
CA SER A 68 -10.63 6.01 -13.40
C SER A 68 -9.38 6.16 -12.54
N TYR A 69 -9.10 5.16 -11.68
CA TYR A 69 -7.87 5.11 -10.89
C TYR A 69 -6.62 5.05 -11.78
N ALA A 70 -6.60 4.19 -12.80
CA ALA A 70 -5.46 4.09 -13.72
C ALA A 70 -5.22 5.41 -14.48
N ALA A 71 -6.29 6.09 -14.91
CA ALA A 71 -6.20 7.40 -15.52
C ALA A 71 -5.61 8.47 -14.57
N ALA A 72 -5.96 8.40 -13.27
CA ALA A 72 -5.38 9.27 -12.25
C ALA A 72 -3.88 8.99 -12.06
N VAL A 73 -3.47 7.70 -11.97
CA VAL A 73 -2.04 7.31 -11.91
C VAL A 73 -1.27 7.86 -13.12
N GLU A 74 -1.84 7.75 -14.32
CA GLU A 74 -1.22 8.26 -15.55
C GLU A 74 -0.99 9.77 -15.49
N GLU A 75 -1.99 10.56 -15.13
CA GLU A 75 -1.89 12.02 -15.12
C GLU A 75 -0.97 12.54 -14.00
N ILE A 76 -0.99 11.92 -12.81
CA ILE A 76 -0.06 12.23 -11.72
C ILE A 76 1.37 11.83 -12.10
N GLY A 77 1.56 10.64 -12.66
CA GLY A 77 2.86 10.12 -13.07
C GLY A 77 3.52 10.94 -14.18
N LYS A 78 2.74 11.49 -15.12
CA LYS A 78 3.22 12.45 -16.15
C LYS A 78 3.79 13.72 -15.53
N ALA A 79 3.19 14.21 -14.45
CA ALA A 79 3.63 15.41 -13.77
C ALA A 79 4.85 15.16 -12.87
N CYS A 80 4.87 14.04 -12.14
CA CYS A 80 5.98 13.64 -11.27
C CYS A 80 5.95 12.12 -11.06
N GLY A 81 6.96 11.42 -11.55
CA GLY A 81 7.09 9.96 -11.42
C GLY A 81 7.12 9.49 -9.97
N SER A 82 7.81 10.22 -9.08
CA SER A 82 7.86 9.92 -7.64
C SER A 82 6.48 9.95 -7.00
N THR A 83 5.72 11.03 -7.27
CA THR A 83 4.35 11.18 -6.74
C THR A 83 3.41 10.12 -7.33
N GLY A 84 3.52 9.85 -8.65
CA GLY A 84 2.70 8.83 -9.32
C GLY A 84 2.93 7.43 -8.77
N LEU A 85 4.19 7.04 -8.53
CA LEU A 85 4.53 5.74 -7.94
C LEU A 85 3.97 5.61 -6.52
N SER A 86 4.21 6.62 -5.68
CA SER A 86 3.72 6.61 -4.30
C SER A 86 2.20 6.61 -4.21
N TYR A 87 1.52 7.35 -5.10
CA TYR A 87 0.06 7.34 -5.22
C TYR A 87 -0.46 5.95 -5.64
N ALA A 88 0.15 5.38 -6.68
CA ALA A 88 -0.23 4.04 -7.15
C ALA A 88 -0.07 2.99 -6.04
N ALA A 89 1.05 3.01 -5.32
CA ALA A 89 1.31 2.08 -4.23
C ALA A 89 0.34 2.27 -3.05
N ALA A 90 0.00 3.51 -2.68
CA ALA A 90 -0.93 3.77 -1.58
C ALA A 90 -2.31 3.15 -1.83
N VAL A 91 -2.83 3.26 -3.06
CA VAL A 91 -4.15 2.73 -3.44
C VAL A 91 -4.10 1.23 -3.69
N SER A 92 -3.20 0.77 -4.61
CA SER A 92 -3.20 -0.63 -5.06
C SER A 92 -2.60 -1.61 -4.04
N LEU A 93 -1.56 -1.20 -3.32
CA LEU A 93 -0.83 -2.05 -2.38
C LEU A 93 -1.23 -1.79 -0.93
N GLY A 94 -1.40 -0.52 -0.54
CA GLY A 94 -1.76 -0.16 0.82
C GLY A 94 -3.23 -0.40 1.14
N ALA A 95 -4.15 -0.01 0.26
CA ALA A 95 -5.59 -0.02 0.54
C ALA A 95 -6.34 -1.20 -0.10
N SER A 96 -6.04 -1.57 -1.36
CA SER A 96 -6.82 -2.59 -2.08
C SER A 96 -6.83 -3.97 -1.40
N PRO A 97 -5.75 -4.49 -0.79
CA PRO A 97 -5.82 -5.76 -0.08
C PRO A 97 -6.81 -5.75 1.09
N LEU A 98 -6.91 -4.62 1.81
CA LEU A 98 -7.90 -4.44 2.87
C LEU A 98 -9.33 -4.47 2.32
N TYR A 99 -9.54 -3.85 1.17
CA TYR A 99 -10.85 -3.84 0.52
C TYR A 99 -11.29 -5.25 0.08
N TYR A 100 -10.40 -5.99 -0.57
CA TYR A 100 -10.76 -7.29 -1.14
C TYR A 100 -10.79 -8.43 -0.12
N PHE A 101 -9.96 -8.38 0.91
CA PHE A 101 -9.74 -9.52 1.82
C PHE A 101 -10.05 -9.20 3.28
N GLY A 102 -10.26 -7.94 3.63
CA GLY A 102 -10.56 -7.52 5.00
C GLY A 102 -11.97 -7.91 5.43
N THR A 103 -12.10 -8.25 6.71
CA THR A 103 -13.40 -8.30 7.39
C THR A 103 -13.99 -6.91 7.44
N GLU A 104 -15.29 -6.79 7.71
CA GLU A 104 -15.93 -5.48 7.85
C GLU A 104 -15.27 -4.62 8.93
N GLN A 105 -14.91 -5.22 10.06
CA GLN A 105 -14.19 -4.55 11.13
C GLN A 105 -12.83 -4.02 10.64
N GLN A 106 -12.04 -4.86 9.96
CA GLN A 106 -10.74 -4.45 9.41
C GLN A 106 -10.87 -3.31 8.37
N LYS A 107 -11.92 -3.34 7.55
CA LYS A 107 -12.21 -2.26 6.59
C LYS A 107 -12.52 -0.95 7.30
N GLN A 108 -13.39 -0.97 8.30
CA GLN A 108 -13.73 0.24 9.06
C GLN A 108 -12.50 0.83 9.77
N GLU A 109 -11.67 -0.03 10.37
CA GLU A 109 -10.52 0.41 11.16
C GLU A 109 -9.33 0.85 10.29
N HIS A 110 -9.03 0.12 9.22
CA HIS A 110 -7.82 0.30 8.43
C HIS A 110 -8.05 0.85 7.02
N LEU A 111 -9.10 0.41 6.29
CA LEU A 111 -9.36 0.90 4.94
C LEU A 111 -9.94 2.32 4.92
N VAL A 112 -10.92 2.61 5.78
CA VAL A 112 -11.59 3.93 5.80
C VAL A 112 -10.61 5.10 5.94
N PRO A 113 -9.62 5.06 6.85
CA PRO A 113 -8.62 6.13 6.92
C PRO A 113 -7.79 6.29 5.65
N LEU A 114 -7.49 5.19 4.93
CA LEU A 114 -6.71 5.21 3.70
C LEU A 114 -7.54 5.72 2.53
N ALA A 115 -8.73 5.18 2.32
CA ALA A 115 -9.63 5.57 1.23
C ALA A 115 -10.10 7.02 1.36
N SER A 116 -10.35 7.50 2.59
CA SER A 116 -10.71 8.90 2.85
C SER A 116 -9.52 9.87 2.79
N GLY A 117 -8.31 9.40 2.50
CA GLY A 117 -7.12 10.24 2.37
C GLY A 117 -6.52 10.76 3.67
N LYS A 118 -6.98 10.29 4.83
CA LYS A 118 -6.48 10.69 6.15
C LYS A 118 -5.17 10.03 6.54
N ALA A 119 -4.83 8.92 5.89
CA ALA A 119 -3.61 8.15 6.13
C ALA A 119 -3.13 7.49 4.84
N LEU A 120 -1.89 7.03 4.84
CA LEU A 120 -1.32 6.18 3.79
C LEU A 120 -1.13 4.76 4.32
N GLY A 121 -1.18 3.80 3.40
CA GLY A 121 -0.85 2.41 3.66
C GLY A 121 0.34 1.95 2.82
N SER A 122 0.91 0.83 3.21
CA SER A 122 2.05 0.21 2.54
C SER A 122 1.92 -1.32 2.51
N PHE A 123 2.78 -1.99 1.73
CA PHE A 123 2.76 -3.44 1.56
C PHE A 123 4.18 -4.01 1.62
N GLY A 124 4.46 -4.82 2.63
CA GLY A 124 5.73 -5.47 2.87
C GLY A 124 5.76 -6.91 2.36
N LEU A 125 6.12 -7.11 1.08
CA LEU A 125 6.28 -8.42 0.46
C LEU A 125 7.75 -8.81 0.36
N THR A 126 8.53 -7.98 -0.34
CA THR A 126 9.90 -8.28 -0.74
C THR A 126 10.83 -8.38 0.46
N GLU A 127 11.69 -9.38 0.44
CA GLU A 127 12.76 -9.61 1.43
C GLU A 127 14.14 -9.60 0.74
N PRO A 128 15.24 -9.46 1.49
CA PRO A 128 16.59 -9.49 0.91
C PRO A 128 16.85 -10.75 0.05
N ASN A 129 16.26 -11.88 0.43
CA ASN A 129 16.43 -13.17 -0.25
C ASN A 129 15.19 -13.65 -1.00
N ALA A 130 14.11 -12.86 -1.05
CA ALA A 130 12.84 -13.24 -1.67
C ALA A 130 12.23 -12.04 -2.43
N GLY A 131 12.64 -11.86 -3.69
CA GLY A 131 12.10 -10.86 -4.61
C GLY A 131 11.13 -11.51 -5.61
N SER A 132 11.62 -11.88 -6.80
CA SER A 132 10.79 -12.54 -7.82
C SER A 132 10.26 -13.90 -7.35
N ASP A 133 10.97 -14.60 -6.49
CA ASP A 133 10.47 -15.75 -5.75
C ASP A 133 9.81 -15.30 -4.45
N ALA A 134 8.61 -14.74 -4.55
CA ALA A 134 7.83 -14.32 -3.37
C ALA A 134 7.43 -15.49 -2.45
N GLY A 135 7.43 -16.72 -2.99
CA GLY A 135 7.21 -17.96 -2.22
C GLY A 135 8.36 -18.27 -1.26
N GLY A 136 9.53 -17.67 -1.48
CA GLY A 136 10.72 -17.81 -0.64
C GLY A 136 10.70 -16.94 0.64
N THR A 137 9.57 -16.32 0.99
CA THR A 137 9.41 -15.52 2.22
C THR A 137 9.94 -16.23 3.46
N GLN A 138 10.79 -15.55 4.23
CA GLN A 138 11.42 -16.05 5.47
C GLN A 138 10.90 -15.38 6.74
N THR A 139 10.31 -14.18 6.62
CA THR A 139 9.60 -13.52 7.74
C THR A 139 8.58 -14.49 8.33
N LYS A 140 8.58 -14.64 9.65
CA LYS A 140 7.71 -15.57 10.37
C LYS A 140 6.71 -14.82 11.22
N ALA A 141 5.51 -15.38 11.35
CA ALA A 141 4.48 -14.94 12.26
C ALA A 141 3.97 -16.14 13.06
N GLU A 142 4.44 -16.27 14.28
CA GLU A 142 4.07 -17.38 15.17
C GLU A 142 2.83 -17.01 15.98
N LYS A 143 1.81 -17.85 15.96
CA LYS A 143 0.60 -17.66 16.78
C LYS A 143 0.93 -17.99 18.24
N LYS A 144 0.78 -17.01 19.14
CA LYS A 144 1.00 -17.14 20.59
C LYS A 144 -0.24 -16.63 21.35
N GLY A 145 -1.13 -17.55 21.71
CA GLY A 145 -2.42 -17.21 22.31
C GLY A 145 -3.31 -16.49 21.28
N ASP A 146 -3.76 -15.29 21.64
CA ASP A 146 -4.62 -14.44 20.81
C ASP A 146 -3.83 -13.48 19.89
N ASP A 147 -2.50 -13.61 19.85
CA ASP A 147 -1.61 -12.76 19.05
C ASP A 147 -0.83 -13.56 18.01
N TYR A 148 -0.36 -12.86 16.98
CA TYR A 148 0.79 -13.24 16.18
C TYR A 148 2.03 -12.46 16.62
N VAL A 149 3.17 -13.16 16.74
CA VAL A 149 4.49 -12.57 16.98
C VAL A 149 5.29 -12.66 15.69
N ILE A 150 5.65 -11.49 15.12
CA ILE A 150 6.25 -11.37 13.80
C ILE A 150 7.73 -11.04 13.96
N ASN A 151 8.58 -11.81 13.26
CA ASN A 151 10.02 -11.60 13.19
C ASN A 151 10.50 -11.72 11.75
N GLY A 152 11.30 -10.75 11.29
CA GLY A 152 11.87 -10.75 9.95
C GLY A 152 12.17 -9.36 9.42
N GLU A 153 12.48 -9.30 8.13
CA GLU A 153 12.87 -8.08 7.43
C GLU A 153 12.14 -7.97 6.09
N LYS A 154 11.80 -6.75 5.69
CA LYS A 154 11.27 -6.43 4.36
C LYS A 154 12.08 -5.31 3.74
N CYS A 155 12.28 -5.35 2.44
CA CYS A 155 13.04 -4.33 1.71
C CYS A 155 12.26 -3.77 0.52
N TRP A 156 12.65 -2.58 0.06
CA TRP A 156 12.04 -1.86 -1.06
C TRP A 156 10.56 -1.48 -0.83
N ILE A 157 10.21 -1.13 0.41
CA ILE A 157 8.83 -0.88 0.79
C ILE A 157 8.47 0.59 0.55
N THR A 158 7.60 0.80 -0.44
CA THR A 158 7.13 2.14 -0.84
C THR A 158 6.19 2.72 0.22
N ASN A 159 6.32 4.02 0.49
CA ASN A 159 5.54 4.79 1.46
C ASN A 159 5.75 4.37 2.93
N ALA A 160 6.75 3.56 3.25
CA ALA A 160 6.91 2.96 4.57
C ALA A 160 6.93 3.99 5.71
N ASN A 161 7.74 5.06 5.58
CA ASN A 161 7.89 6.08 6.63
C ASN A 161 6.66 6.99 6.81
N TYR A 162 5.69 6.92 5.88
CA TYR A 162 4.47 7.74 5.90
C TYR A 162 3.21 6.91 6.09
N ALA A 163 3.35 5.58 6.14
CA ALA A 163 2.23 4.67 6.33
C ALA A 163 1.77 4.62 7.78
N ARG A 164 0.47 4.65 8.00
CA ARG A 164 -0.16 4.32 9.29
C ARG A 164 -0.17 2.81 9.53
N THR A 165 -0.33 2.06 8.45
CA THR A 165 -0.49 0.60 8.49
C THR A 165 0.28 -0.03 7.33
N VAL A 166 0.99 -1.11 7.62
CA VAL A 166 1.66 -1.92 6.61
C VAL A 166 1.03 -3.32 6.59
N ILE A 167 0.72 -3.81 5.41
CA ILE A 167 0.35 -5.21 5.22
C ILE A 167 1.64 -6.00 5.03
N VAL A 168 1.95 -6.90 5.95
CA VAL A 168 3.20 -7.67 5.96
C VAL A 168 2.92 -9.13 5.65
N THR A 169 3.57 -9.69 4.63
CA THR A 169 3.52 -11.13 4.37
C THR A 169 4.48 -11.89 5.26
N ALA A 170 4.03 -13.00 5.84
CA ALA A 170 4.86 -13.83 6.72
C ALA A 170 4.44 -15.31 6.65
N VAL A 171 5.36 -16.19 6.97
CA VAL A 171 5.08 -17.62 7.15
C VAL A 171 4.34 -17.79 8.48
N THR A 172 3.07 -18.22 8.40
CA THR A 172 2.19 -18.44 9.56
C THR A 172 2.08 -19.91 9.96
N GLY A 173 2.60 -20.82 9.15
CA GLY A 173 2.52 -22.25 9.43
C GLY A 173 3.03 -23.11 8.27
N LYS A 174 2.66 -24.37 8.28
CA LYS A 174 2.93 -25.34 7.21
C LYS A 174 1.66 -26.08 6.86
N ASN A 175 1.46 -26.33 5.58
CA ASN A 175 0.34 -27.17 5.11
C ASN A 175 0.61 -28.66 5.36
N SER A 176 -0.36 -29.52 5.02
CA SER A 176 -0.27 -30.99 5.18
C SER A 176 0.90 -31.62 4.40
N ALA A 177 1.41 -30.96 3.36
CA ALA A 177 2.58 -31.38 2.58
C ALA A 177 3.91 -30.82 3.14
N GLY A 178 3.89 -30.13 4.29
CA GLY A 178 5.07 -29.51 4.92
C GLY A 178 5.55 -28.22 4.27
N LYS A 179 4.84 -27.70 3.27
CA LYS A 179 5.17 -26.43 2.62
C LYS A 179 4.73 -25.23 3.47
N PRO A 180 5.48 -24.10 3.47
CA PRO A 180 5.09 -22.92 4.21
C PRO A 180 3.73 -22.38 3.75
N ILE A 181 2.92 -21.95 4.71
CA ILE A 181 1.72 -21.15 4.49
C ILE A 181 2.16 -19.69 4.69
N ILE A 182 2.06 -18.87 3.64
CA ILE A 182 2.38 -17.45 3.70
C ILE A 182 1.07 -16.70 3.76
N SER A 183 0.87 -15.95 4.83
CA SER A 183 -0.32 -15.11 5.03
C SER A 183 0.08 -13.63 5.11
N ALA A 184 -0.89 -12.74 5.03
CA ALA A 184 -0.69 -11.33 5.26
C ALA A 184 -1.27 -10.91 6.61
N LEU A 185 -0.57 -10.01 7.29
CA LEU A 185 -0.98 -9.44 8.56
C LEU A 185 -1.02 -7.92 8.46
N ILE A 186 -2.02 -7.32 9.07
CA ILE A 186 -2.17 -5.88 9.21
C ILE A 186 -1.32 -5.44 10.41
N VAL A 187 -0.28 -4.64 10.15
CA VAL A 187 0.65 -4.17 11.18
C VAL A 187 0.59 -2.64 11.26
N PRO A 188 0.04 -2.04 12.32
CA PRO A 188 0.17 -0.62 12.60
C PRO A 188 1.65 -0.26 12.79
N THR A 189 2.10 0.88 12.25
CA THR A 189 3.53 1.24 12.24
C THR A 189 4.06 1.70 13.60
N ASP A 190 3.17 2.01 14.54
CA ASP A 190 3.49 2.34 15.94
C ASP A 190 3.57 1.10 16.86
N THR A 191 3.44 -0.11 16.31
CA THR A 191 3.55 -1.36 17.08
C THR A 191 4.97 -1.53 17.63
N PRO A 192 5.14 -1.81 18.93
CA PRO A 192 6.46 -2.07 19.50
C PRO A 192 7.24 -3.17 18.76
N GLY A 193 8.53 -2.94 18.51
CA GLY A 193 9.40 -3.84 17.75
C GLY A 193 9.32 -3.65 16.23
N PHE A 194 8.42 -2.79 15.72
CA PHE A 194 8.38 -2.42 14.31
C PHE A 194 9.28 -1.21 14.07
N THR A 195 10.28 -1.37 13.21
CA THR A 195 11.22 -0.29 12.86
C THR A 195 11.25 -0.10 11.36
N ILE A 196 11.24 1.16 10.93
CA ILE A 196 11.40 1.56 9.53
C ILE A 196 12.74 2.27 9.40
N THR A 197 13.57 1.86 8.45
CA THR A 197 14.89 2.48 8.21
C THR A 197 14.77 3.84 7.54
N ASN A 198 15.88 4.56 7.43
CA ASN A 198 15.95 5.73 6.56
C ASN A 198 15.67 5.31 5.11
N PRO A 199 15.03 6.19 4.31
CA PRO A 199 14.79 5.90 2.90
C PRO A 199 16.08 5.61 2.13
N TYR A 200 15.99 4.72 1.14
CA TYR A 200 17.10 4.47 0.22
C TYR A 200 17.46 5.72 -0.59
N ASP A 201 18.75 5.94 -0.81
CA ASP A 201 19.23 6.87 -1.86
C ASP A 201 19.11 6.18 -3.22
N LYS A 202 18.22 6.71 -4.08
CA LYS A 202 17.86 6.09 -5.36
C LYS A 202 18.33 6.91 -6.55
N MET A 203 18.59 6.24 -7.65
CA MET A 203 18.98 6.86 -8.92
C MET A 203 17.82 7.62 -9.58
N GLY A 204 16.57 7.20 -9.37
CA GLY A 204 15.37 7.81 -9.91
C GLY A 204 14.19 7.65 -8.96
N VAL A 205 13.07 8.31 -9.25
CA VAL A 205 11.88 8.41 -8.39
C VAL A 205 12.25 8.75 -6.94
N ARG A 206 13.20 9.68 -6.81
CA ARG A 206 13.88 9.95 -5.54
C ARG A 206 12.96 10.46 -4.44
N GLY A 207 11.93 11.22 -4.79
CA GLY A 207 10.92 11.70 -3.85
C GLY A 207 9.86 10.67 -3.46
N SER A 208 9.90 9.44 -3.99
CA SER A 208 9.08 8.33 -3.49
C SER A 208 9.78 7.69 -2.30
N ASP A 209 9.16 7.74 -1.12
CA ASP A 209 9.69 7.05 0.06
C ASP A 209 9.79 5.55 -0.19
N THR A 210 10.96 4.98 0.08
CA THR A 210 11.20 3.54 -0.08
C THR A 210 12.22 3.12 0.97
N ALA A 211 11.82 2.26 1.91
CA ALA A 211 12.64 1.89 3.05
C ALA A 211 12.63 0.38 3.32
N GLU A 212 13.37 -0.03 4.32
CA GLU A 212 13.32 -1.37 4.89
C GLU A 212 12.43 -1.39 6.14
N LEU A 213 11.83 -2.53 6.41
CA LEU A 213 11.11 -2.82 7.63
C LEU A 213 11.87 -3.88 8.41
N VAL A 214 12.08 -3.64 9.69
CA VAL A 214 12.63 -4.61 10.63
C VAL A 214 11.56 -4.92 11.67
N LEU A 215 11.26 -6.20 11.84
CA LEU A 215 10.26 -6.70 12.77
C LEU A 215 10.96 -7.59 13.81
N GLU A 216 10.96 -7.13 15.06
CA GLU A 216 11.58 -7.81 16.19
C GLU A 216 10.52 -8.01 17.28
N ASP A 217 10.01 -9.23 17.38
CA ASP A 217 8.93 -9.62 18.31
C ASP A 217 7.68 -8.72 18.21
N VAL A 218 7.38 -8.25 17.00
CA VAL A 218 6.20 -7.41 16.72
C VAL A 218 4.93 -8.20 17.01
N ARG A 219 4.12 -7.73 17.95
CA ARG A 219 2.88 -8.40 18.37
C ARG A 219 1.67 -7.69 17.79
N VAL A 220 0.84 -8.45 17.08
CA VAL A 220 -0.45 -7.99 16.59
C VAL A 220 -1.54 -8.99 16.97
N PRO A 221 -2.78 -8.54 17.23
CA PRO A 221 -3.91 -9.44 17.47
C PRO A 221 -4.07 -10.47 16.35
N ALA A 222 -4.52 -11.68 16.68
CA ALA A 222 -4.79 -12.70 15.67
C ALA A 222 -5.82 -12.24 14.62
N ASP A 223 -6.71 -11.36 15.00
CA ASP A 223 -7.73 -10.74 14.13
C ASP A 223 -7.12 -9.77 13.09
N ASN A 224 -5.83 -9.46 13.19
CA ASN A 224 -5.11 -8.70 12.16
C ASN A 224 -4.65 -9.58 10.99
N LEU A 225 -4.89 -10.88 11.01
CA LEU A 225 -4.67 -11.73 9.85
C LEU A 225 -5.65 -11.36 8.74
N LEU A 226 -5.12 -11.04 7.56
CA LEU A 226 -5.89 -10.58 6.41
C LEU A 226 -6.26 -11.75 5.51
N GLY A 227 -7.54 -11.89 5.23
CA GLY A 227 -8.07 -12.97 4.38
C GLY A 227 -8.23 -14.31 5.08
N ASP A 228 -8.31 -15.39 4.31
CA ASP A 228 -8.52 -16.74 4.80
C ASP A 228 -7.19 -17.40 5.19
N PRO A 229 -6.98 -17.76 6.46
CA PRO A 229 -5.73 -18.37 6.94
C PRO A 229 -5.39 -19.70 6.23
N GLU A 230 -6.39 -20.42 5.70
CA GLU A 230 -6.19 -21.71 5.05
C GLU A 230 -5.73 -21.56 3.58
N LYS A 231 -6.02 -20.42 2.96
CA LYS A 231 -5.63 -20.13 1.55
C LYS A 231 -4.22 -19.57 1.41
N GLY A 232 -3.67 -19.03 2.49
CA GLY A 232 -2.32 -18.46 2.49
C GLY A 232 -2.13 -17.43 1.37
N PHE A 233 -1.00 -17.48 0.68
CA PHE A 233 -0.63 -16.55 -0.40
C PHE A 233 -1.61 -16.54 -1.59
N ASN A 234 -2.39 -17.60 -1.78
CA ASN A 234 -3.41 -17.65 -2.84
C ASN A 234 -4.54 -16.63 -2.64
N ASN A 235 -4.70 -16.06 -1.44
CA ASN A 235 -5.63 -14.94 -1.23
C ASN A 235 -5.29 -13.71 -2.08
N PHE A 236 -4.01 -13.54 -2.49
CA PHE A 236 -3.54 -12.34 -3.19
C PHE A 236 -3.49 -12.49 -4.72
N TYR A 237 -3.78 -13.68 -5.25
CA TYR A 237 -4.01 -13.87 -6.67
C TYR A 237 -5.48 -13.57 -6.98
N ILE A 238 -5.76 -12.32 -7.35
CA ILE A 238 -7.06 -11.95 -7.93
C ILE A 238 -6.97 -12.32 -9.42
N HIS A 239 -7.78 -13.29 -9.82
CA HIS A 239 -7.90 -13.72 -11.22
C HIS A 239 -8.74 -12.75 -12.02
#